data_6ee2112db325195eacc92db4b994116f
#
_entry.id   6ee2112db325195eacc92db4b994116f
#
_cell.length_a   1.000
_cell.length_b   1.000
_cell.length_c   1.000
_cell.angle_alpha   90.00
_cell.angle_beta   90.00
_cell.angle_gamma   90.00
#
_symmetry.space_group_name_H-M   'P 1'
#
loop_
_entity.id
_entity.type
_entity.pdbx_description
1 polymer ?
#
loop_
_entity_poly.entity_id
_entity_poly.type
_entity_poly.pdbx_seq_one_letter_code
_entity_poly.pdbx_strand_id
1 'polypeptide(L)'
;MFLVWKKLRLSKFIFTGNMSLTLTDNQTFNQDGKFISALKIPHSTNTSGWGSLLLPVIIIRNGDGPSVLFTGGNHGDEYEGPIALRKLANELKTEDIQGQVIIVPYLNFPAILAGTRLSPVDGLNMNRSFPGDPDGSMTQKIADFVYRELVSRCDVVFDFHSGGNSMIFEPCTVLHKLEDSEQMKKTVLAAKSFSAPISLVLQELDNKGMLDTAVENAKKIFISTELGGGGFVSPRTLTIAENGIRNLLRHLEILPPDELLVPQTRFMQTPDFGGYLMAPQEGLYETLIELGESVTKGQVIGRIHSLTQIEDPAVEVRAQIDGVLVTRAGRAQVKIWDTIAVIATDLDVSDFETNSTD
;
A
#
# COMPACT_ATOMS: atom_id res chain seq x y z
N MET A 1 -33.12 6.57 -41.18
CA MET A 1 -32.51 5.73 -40.15
C MET A 1 -31.94 6.65 -39.07
N PHE A 2 -32.80 7.00 -38.08
CA PHE A 2 -32.52 8.00 -37.05
C PHE A 2 -31.77 7.31 -35.90
N LEU A 3 -30.55 7.73 -35.64
CA LEU A 3 -29.79 7.33 -34.43
C LEU A 3 -30.35 8.11 -33.25
N VAL A 4 -30.94 7.36 -32.32
CA VAL A 4 -31.38 7.86 -31.02
C VAL A 4 -30.14 7.96 -30.11
N TRP A 5 -29.63 9.15 -29.89
CA TRP A 5 -28.68 9.45 -28.83
C TRP A 5 -29.39 9.39 -27.48
N LYS A 6 -29.24 8.26 -26.77
CA LYS A 6 -29.57 8.20 -25.34
C LYS A 6 -28.66 9.17 -24.60
N LYS A 7 -29.22 10.23 -24.05
CA LYS A 7 -28.60 11.13 -23.09
C LYS A 7 -28.08 10.28 -21.91
N LEU A 8 -26.78 10.02 -21.86
CA LEU A 8 -26.13 9.66 -20.62
C LEU A 8 -26.35 10.80 -19.64
N ARG A 9 -27.16 10.56 -18.61
CA ARG A 9 -27.25 11.44 -17.46
C ARG A 9 -25.87 11.41 -16.81
N LEU A 10 -25.07 12.44 -17.03
CA LEU A 10 -24.04 12.84 -16.08
C LEU A 10 -24.76 13.02 -14.75
N SER A 11 -24.64 12.04 -13.86
CA SER A 11 -25.05 12.18 -12.48
C SER A 11 -24.27 13.38 -11.94
N LYS A 12 -25.01 14.46 -11.70
CA LYS A 12 -24.50 15.64 -11.02
C LYS A 12 -23.88 15.13 -9.71
N PHE A 13 -22.57 15.19 -9.58
CA PHE A 13 -21.95 15.30 -8.27
C PHE A 13 -22.42 16.62 -7.67
N ILE A 14 -23.63 16.62 -7.12
CA ILE A 14 -24.09 17.70 -6.28
C ILE A 14 -23.42 17.42 -4.93
N PHE A 15 -22.33 18.09 -4.66
CA PHE A 15 -21.86 18.31 -3.31
C PHE A 15 -22.92 19.15 -2.57
N THR A 16 -23.96 18.48 -2.06
CA THR A 16 -24.94 19.11 -1.18
C THR A 16 -24.46 18.95 0.27
N GLY A 17 -23.52 19.75 0.64
CA GLY A 17 -23.04 19.93 1.99
C GLY A 17 -22.12 21.15 1.99
N ASN A 18 -22.18 21.98 2.99
CA ASN A 18 -21.29 23.12 3.16
C ASN A 18 -19.84 22.62 3.05
N MET A 19 -19.25 22.76 1.84
CA MET A 19 -17.83 22.53 1.62
C MET A 19 -17.06 23.65 2.34
N SER A 20 -16.75 23.45 3.60
CA SER A 20 -15.57 24.09 4.18
C SER A 20 -14.36 23.41 3.54
N LEU A 21 -13.76 24.07 2.56
CA LEU A 21 -12.71 23.53 1.67
C LEU A 21 -11.32 23.57 2.29
N THR A 22 -11.22 23.53 3.57
CA THR A 22 -9.98 23.38 4.30
C THR A 22 -10.23 22.37 5.42
N LEU A 23 -9.64 21.19 5.34
CA LEU A 23 -9.54 20.21 6.42
C LEU A 23 -8.75 20.77 7.65
N THR A 24 -8.68 22.07 7.78
CA THR A 24 -8.11 22.78 8.94
C THR A 24 -9.11 22.93 10.07
N ASP A 25 -10.38 22.52 9.88
CA ASP A 25 -11.36 22.56 10.93
C ASP A 25 -11.31 21.27 11.76
N ASN A 26 -10.72 21.36 12.96
CA ASN A 26 -10.71 20.29 13.95
C ASN A 26 -12.12 19.75 14.28
N GLN A 27 -13.18 20.49 13.99
CA GLN A 27 -14.54 20.07 14.24
C GLN A 27 -14.92 18.83 13.43
N THR A 28 -14.50 18.73 12.16
CA THR A 28 -14.82 17.59 11.30
C THR A 28 -14.23 16.27 11.81
N PHE A 29 -13.06 16.30 12.45
CA PHE A 29 -12.44 15.10 13.02
C PHE A 29 -13.03 14.66 14.35
N ASN A 30 -13.71 15.56 15.07
CA ASN A 30 -14.23 15.32 16.40
C ASN A 30 -15.75 15.17 16.44
N GLN A 31 -16.43 15.31 15.31
CA GLN A 31 -17.88 15.19 15.18
C GLN A 31 -18.27 13.81 14.67
N ASP A 32 -19.27 13.19 15.31
CA ASP A 32 -19.83 11.93 14.81
C ASP A 32 -20.56 12.14 13.48
N GLY A 33 -20.37 11.20 12.57
CA GLY A 33 -20.92 11.25 11.24
C GLY A 33 -19.96 10.74 10.17
N LYS A 34 -20.40 10.81 8.92
CA LYS A 34 -19.60 10.52 7.74
C LYS A 34 -19.39 11.76 6.90
N PHE A 35 -18.16 12.18 6.77
CA PHE A 35 -17.77 13.41 6.09
C PHE A 35 -16.88 13.06 4.89
N ILE A 36 -17.23 13.59 3.72
CA ILE A 36 -16.40 13.52 2.52
C ILE A 36 -15.84 14.92 2.29
N SER A 37 -14.55 15.06 2.44
CA SER A 37 -13.83 16.32 2.34
C SER A 37 -12.64 16.20 1.40
N ALA A 38 -11.88 17.27 1.26
CA ALA A 38 -10.65 17.26 0.50
C ALA A 38 -9.63 18.26 1.05
N LEU A 39 -8.36 17.87 1.08
CA LEU A 39 -7.28 18.82 1.17
C LEU A 39 -7.20 19.60 -0.14
N LYS A 40 -7.27 20.92 -0.06
CA LYS A 40 -7.11 21.81 -1.21
C LYS A 40 -5.72 22.43 -1.21
N ILE A 41 -4.92 22.10 -2.20
CA ILE A 41 -3.59 22.67 -2.37
C ILE A 41 -3.59 23.56 -3.61
N PRO A 42 -3.27 24.87 -3.52
CA PRO A 42 -3.16 25.74 -4.67
C PRO A 42 -2.18 25.18 -5.71
N HIS A 43 -2.60 25.09 -6.95
CA HIS A 43 -1.81 24.56 -8.05
C HIS A 43 -2.14 25.28 -9.35
N SER A 44 -1.27 26.21 -9.72
CA SER A 44 -1.38 26.93 -10.97
C SER A 44 -0.81 26.10 -12.13
N THR A 45 -1.59 25.94 -13.18
CA THR A 45 -1.22 25.15 -14.37
C THR A 45 -1.44 25.97 -15.63
N ASN A 46 -0.93 25.48 -16.77
CA ASN A 46 -1.18 26.11 -18.08
C ASN A 46 -2.68 26.19 -18.45
N THR A 47 -3.50 25.30 -17.89
CA THR A 47 -4.93 25.24 -18.16
C THR A 47 -5.78 25.94 -17.09
N SER A 48 -5.20 26.26 -15.92
CA SER A 48 -5.89 26.91 -14.81
C SER A 48 -4.90 27.73 -13.97
N GLY A 49 -4.90 29.05 -14.16
CA GLY A 49 -3.99 29.96 -13.44
C GLY A 49 -4.25 30.01 -11.93
N TRP A 50 -5.48 29.71 -11.48
CA TRP A 50 -5.89 29.67 -10.06
C TRP A 50 -6.46 28.31 -9.68
N GLY A 51 -5.90 27.29 -10.28
CA GLY A 51 -6.27 25.91 -10.02
C GLY A 51 -5.88 25.43 -8.61
N SER A 52 -6.39 24.29 -8.25
CA SER A 52 -6.03 23.58 -7.02
C SER A 52 -6.06 22.08 -7.26
N LEU A 53 -5.16 21.37 -6.61
CA LEU A 53 -5.24 19.94 -6.42
C LEU A 53 -6.18 19.68 -5.24
N LEU A 54 -7.07 18.68 -5.40
CA LEU A 54 -7.97 18.24 -4.34
C LEU A 54 -7.62 16.79 -3.99
N LEU A 55 -7.11 16.58 -2.79
CA LEU A 55 -6.87 15.24 -2.24
C LEU A 55 -8.10 14.79 -1.44
N PRO A 56 -8.86 13.79 -1.88
CA PRO A 56 -10.04 13.33 -1.17
C PRO A 56 -9.68 12.71 0.19
N VAL A 57 -10.39 13.10 1.23
CA VAL A 57 -10.29 12.51 2.58
C VAL A 57 -11.70 12.22 3.08
N ILE A 58 -11.94 10.98 3.49
CA ILE A 58 -13.20 10.55 4.06
C ILE A 58 -12.97 10.29 5.55
N ILE A 59 -13.84 10.82 6.39
CA ILE A 59 -13.80 10.66 7.84
C ILE A 59 -15.14 10.05 8.26
N ILE A 60 -15.08 8.93 8.99
CA ILE A 60 -16.26 8.27 9.55
C ILE A 60 -15.99 8.11 11.05
N ARG A 61 -16.82 8.69 11.89
CA ARG A 61 -16.66 8.67 13.34
C ARG A 61 -17.98 8.34 14.02
N ASN A 62 -17.93 7.50 15.04
CA ASN A 62 -19.05 7.22 15.94
C ASN A 62 -18.56 6.99 17.37
N GLY A 63 -18.70 8.00 18.19
CA GLY A 63 -18.25 7.97 19.59
C GLY A 63 -16.74 7.88 19.76
N ASP A 64 -16.33 7.62 21.00
CA ASP A 64 -14.92 7.38 21.34
C ASP A 64 -14.56 5.91 21.11
N GLY A 65 -13.34 5.66 20.70
CA GLY A 65 -12.85 4.33 20.39
C GLY A 65 -11.54 4.38 19.61
N PRO A 66 -11.06 3.23 19.12
CA PRO A 66 -9.85 3.15 18.31
C PRO A 66 -9.96 3.94 17.01
N SER A 67 -8.82 4.34 16.49
CA SER A 67 -8.72 5.15 15.29
C SER A 67 -7.75 4.55 14.27
N VAL A 68 -8.18 4.49 12.99
CA VAL A 68 -7.36 3.96 11.90
C VAL A 68 -7.35 4.90 10.71
N LEU A 69 -6.16 5.07 10.12
CA LEU A 69 -5.95 5.71 8.83
C LEU A 69 -5.66 4.65 7.77
N PHE A 70 -6.47 4.61 6.74
CA PHE A 70 -6.20 3.85 5.52
C PHE A 70 -5.74 4.76 4.41
N THR A 71 -4.60 4.45 3.80
CA THR A 71 -4.08 5.14 2.62
C THR A 71 -3.92 4.16 1.46
N GLY A 72 -4.06 4.66 0.25
CA GLY A 72 -3.80 3.89 -0.97
C GLY A 72 -3.38 4.83 -2.11
N GLY A 73 -2.66 4.28 -3.09
CA GLY A 73 -2.14 5.08 -4.19
C GLY A 73 -1.02 6.03 -3.77
N ASN A 74 -0.18 5.60 -2.87
CA ASN A 74 1.12 6.20 -2.56
C ASN A 74 1.97 6.26 -3.84
N HIS A 75 1.96 5.16 -4.61
CA HIS A 75 2.39 5.14 -6.01
C HIS A 75 1.16 5.07 -6.92
N GLY A 76 1.19 5.79 -8.03
CA GLY A 76 0.02 5.99 -8.88
C GLY A 76 -0.31 4.84 -9.83
N ASP A 77 0.54 3.84 -9.93
CA ASP A 77 0.36 2.62 -10.72
C ASP A 77 -0.01 1.39 -9.88
N GLU A 78 -0.45 1.61 -8.62
CA GLU A 78 -0.87 0.60 -7.66
C GLU A 78 -2.36 0.80 -7.34
N TYR A 79 -3.23 -0.13 -7.79
CA TYR A 79 -4.66 0.16 -7.88
C TYR A 79 -5.56 -0.62 -6.92
N GLU A 80 -5.10 -1.72 -6.30
CA GLU A 80 -5.89 -2.55 -5.39
C GLU A 80 -6.39 -1.74 -4.18
N GLY A 81 -5.48 -1.03 -3.51
CA GLY A 81 -5.81 -0.16 -2.38
C GLY A 81 -6.80 0.95 -2.74
N PRO A 82 -6.54 1.77 -3.76
CA PRO A 82 -7.47 2.78 -4.25
C PRO A 82 -8.88 2.26 -4.50
N ILE A 83 -9.03 1.09 -5.12
CA ILE A 83 -10.35 0.50 -5.41
C ILE A 83 -11.02 -0.01 -4.13
N ALA A 84 -10.30 -0.77 -3.29
CA ALA A 84 -10.84 -1.32 -2.04
C ALA A 84 -11.28 -0.20 -1.09
N LEU A 85 -10.45 0.83 -0.93
CA LEU A 85 -10.76 1.97 -0.07
C LEU A 85 -11.92 2.82 -0.60
N ARG A 86 -12.04 2.96 -1.92
CA ARG A 86 -13.21 3.61 -2.52
C ARG A 86 -14.50 2.84 -2.25
N LYS A 87 -14.47 1.50 -2.31
CA LYS A 87 -15.62 0.65 -1.96
C LYS A 87 -15.94 0.79 -0.48
N LEU A 88 -14.94 0.65 0.41
CA LEU A 88 -15.11 0.85 1.85
C LEU A 88 -15.74 2.20 2.15
N ALA A 89 -15.24 3.29 1.56
CA ALA A 89 -15.76 4.64 1.74
C ALA A 89 -17.22 4.78 1.31
N ASN A 90 -17.72 3.98 0.37
CA ASN A 90 -19.12 4.01 -0.04
C ASN A 90 -20.02 3.15 0.86
N GLU A 91 -19.52 2.01 1.29
CA GLU A 91 -20.30 0.98 2.00
C GLU A 91 -20.39 1.25 3.51
N LEU A 92 -19.28 1.66 4.14
CA LEU A 92 -19.20 1.84 5.58
C LEU A 92 -20.07 3.02 6.03
N LYS A 93 -20.95 2.78 6.99
CA LYS A 93 -21.83 3.79 7.57
C LYS A 93 -21.39 4.14 8.98
N THR A 94 -21.84 5.29 9.47
CA THR A 94 -21.52 5.76 10.82
C THR A 94 -22.01 4.79 11.90
N GLU A 95 -23.21 4.25 11.74
CA GLU A 95 -23.82 3.31 12.68
C GLU A 95 -23.15 1.92 12.74
N ASP A 96 -22.33 1.59 11.76
CA ASP A 96 -21.64 0.30 11.68
C ASP A 96 -20.38 0.25 12.56
N ILE A 97 -19.85 1.39 12.99
CA ILE A 97 -18.53 1.48 13.64
C ILE A 97 -18.61 2.06 15.06
N GLN A 98 -17.56 1.76 15.83
CA GLN A 98 -17.22 2.44 17.08
C GLN A 98 -15.80 3.02 16.94
N GLY A 99 -15.61 4.33 17.25
CA GLY A 99 -14.33 5.02 17.06
C GLY A 99 -14.25 5.76 15.73
N GLN A 100 -13.08 5.72 15.05
CA GLN A 100 -12.83 6.55 13.88
C GLN A 100 -12.12 5.80 12.75
N VAL A 101 -12.59 5.97 11.52
CA VAL A 101 -11.96 5.51 10.27
C VAL A 101 -11.70 6.71 9.38
N ILE A 102 -10.43 6.95 9.05
CA ILE A 102 -10.00 7.98 8.08
C ILE A 102 -9.52 7.26 6.82
N ILE A 103 -9.97 7.69 5.65
CA ILE A 103 -9.65 7.05 4.37
C ILE A 103 -9.12 8.09 3.40
N VAL A 104 -7.90 7.83 2.88
CA VAL A 104 -7.28 8.59 1.79
C VAL A 104 -7.03 7.64 0.62
N PRO A 105 -8.02 7.44 -0.27
CA PRO A 105 -7.95 6.40 -1.29
C PRO A 105 -6.95 6.71 -2.41
N TYR A 106 -6.52 7.96 -2.54
CA TYR A 106 -5.71 8.47 -3.65
C TYR A 106 -4.61 9.39 -3.12
N LEU A 107 -3.67 8.84 -2.32
CA LEU A 107 -2.65 9.62 -1.61
C LEU A 107 -1.80 10.48 -2.55
N ASN A 108 -1.27 9.91 -3.62
CA ASN A 108 -0.57 10.63 -4.68
C ASN A 108 -1.50 10.82 -5.88
N PHE A 109 -2.53 11.64 -5.71
CA PHE A 109 -3.58 11.83 -6.71
C PHE A 109 -3.05 12.18 -8.11
N PRO A 110 -2.02 13.06 -8.29
CA PRO A 110 -1.43 13.31 -9.61
C PRO A 110 -0.80 12.08 -10.25
N ALA A 111 -0.12 11.26 -9.46
CA ALA A 111 0.51 10.04 -9.94
C ALA A 111 -0.52 8.99 -10.39
N ILE A 112 -1.63 8.86 -9.65
CA ILE A 112 -2.75 7.97 -10.03
C ILE A 112 -3.36 8.39 -11.35
N LEU A 113 -3.61 9.70 -11.56
CA LEU A 113 -4.13 10.20 -12.83
C LEU A 113 -3.19 9.94 -14.01
N ALA A 114 -1.88 9.90 -13.76
CA ALA A 114 -0.87 9.61 -14.75
C ALA A 114 -0.56 8.11 -14.91
N GLY A 115 -0.97 7.26 -13.96
CA GLY A 115 -0.63 5.84 -13.92
C GLY A 115 0.88 5.61 -13.75
N THR A 116 1.54 6.44 -12.93
CA THR A 116 2.98 6.43 -12.75
C THR A 116 3.35 6.29 -11.27
N ARG A 117 4.50 5.66 -10.99
CA ARG A 117 5.03 5.54 -9.63
C ARG A 117 5.31 6.91 -8.99
N LEU A 118 5.91 7.81 -9.75
CA LEU A 118 6.30 9.15 -9.29
C LEU A 118 5.23 10.18 -9.64
N SER A 119 5.15 11.24 -8.85
CA SER A 119 4.29 12.39 -9.13
C SER A 119 4.75 13.10 -10.41
N PRO A 120 3.89 13.29 -11.43
CA PRO A 120 4.25 14.03 -12.63
C PRO A 120 4.38 15.54 -12.40
N VAL A 121 3.94 16.05 -11.24
CA VAL A 121 3.97 17.48 -10.91
C VAL A 121 5.37 17.94 -10.51
N ASP A 122 6.11 17.13 -9.76
CA ASP A 122 7.42 17.48 -9.21
C ASP A 122 8.46 16.36 -9.34
N GLY A 123 8.10 15.21 -9.94
CA GLY A 123 9.00 14.09 -10.17
C GLY A 123 9.35 13.30 -8.91
N LEU A 124 8.73 13.61 -7.76
CA LEU A 124 9.08 12.98 -6.49
C LEU A 124 8.32 11.67 -6.26
N ASN A 125 8.97 10.79 -5.48
CA ASN A 125 8.34 9.60 -4.91
C ASN A 125 7.66 10.00 -3.59
N MET A 126 6.35 9.78 -3.48
CA MET A 126 5.59 10.06 -2.26
C MET A 126 6.18 9.29 -1.06
N ASN A 127 6.51 8.00 -1.26
CA ASN A 127 7.11 7.16 -0.22
C ASN A 127 8.62 7.41 0.00
N ARG A 128 9.10 8.59 -0.35
CA ARG A 128 10.43 9.15 -0.01
C ARG A 128 10.31 10.61 0.43
N SER A 129 9.07 11.06 0.72
CA SER A 129 8.79 12.47 1.01
C SER A 129 8.30 12.71 2.43
N PHE A 130 8.11 11.66 3.26
CA PHE A 130 7.66 11.78 4.65
C PHE A 130 8.83 12.15 5.60
N PRO A 131 8.56 12.92 6.67
CA PRO A 131 7.25 13.40 7.13
C PRO A 131 6.69 14.59 6.34
N GLY A 132 7.35 15.05 5.30
CA GLY A 132 6.91 16.15 4.45
C GLY A 132 7.53 17.50 4.79
N ASP A 133 7.12 18.50 4.02
CA ASP A 133 7.51 19.91 4.20
C ASP A 133 6.33 20.80 3.76
N PRO A 134 5.75 21.64 4.66
CA PRO A 134 4.62 22.51 4.33
C PRO A 134 4.96 23.60 3.30
N ASP A 135 6.23 23.96 3.18
CA ASP A 135 6.72 24.95 2.22
C ASP A 135 7.37 24.31 0.99
N GLY A 136 7.46 22.98 0.97
CA GLY A 136 8.10 22.19 -0.08
C GLY A 136 7.28 22.09 -1.36
N SER A 137 7.61 21.09 -2.17
CA SER A 137 6.92 20.76 -3.42
C SER A 137 5.51 20.20 -3.16
N MET A 138 4.75 19.93 -4.23
CA MET A 138 3.39 19.38 -4.11
C MET A 138 3.36 18.06 -3.33
N THR A 139 4.25 17.13 -3.67
CA THR A 139 4.35 15.82 -2.99
C THR A 139 4.73 15.98 -1.52
N GLN A 140 5.67 16.86 -1.21
CA GLN A 140 6.08 17.13 0.17
C GLN A 140 4.97 17.79 1.02
N LYS A 141 4.17 18.68 0.42
CA LYS A 141 3.00 19.28 1.08
C LYS A 141 1.91 18.26 1.40
N ILE A 142 1.68 17.31 0.51
CA ILE A 142 0.74 16.22 0.77
C ILE A 142 1.25 15.34 1.90
N ALA A 143 2.53 14.94 1.85
CA ALA A 143 3.15 14.13 2.90
C ALA A 143 3.09 14.81 4.27
N ASP A 144 3.41 16.10 4.35
CA ASP A 144 3.34 16.90 5.57
C ASP A 144 1.92 16.96 6.15
N PHE A 145 0.92 17.23 5.31
CA PHE A 145 -0.48 17.24 5.74
C PHE A 145 -0.90 15.86 6.29
N VAL A 146 -0.62 14.79 5.56
CA VAL A 146 -0.98 13.43 5.98
C VAL A 146 -0.31 13.09 7.31
N TYR A 147 0.96 13.38 7.46
CA TYR A 147 1.70 13.08 8.68
C TYR A 147 1.21 13.92 9.87
N ARG A 148 1.15 15.23 9.72
CA ARG A 148 0.78 16.12 10.84
C ARG A 148 -0.69 16.08 11.19
N GLU A 149 -1.58 15.98 10.21
CA GLU A 149 -3.01 16.09 10.46
C GLU A 149 -3.73 14.74 10.53
N LEU A 150 -3.30 13.72 9.81
CA LEU A 150 -4.01 12.45 9.79
C LEU A 150 -3.32 11.38 10.65
N VAL A 151 -2.03 11.15 10.46
CA VAL A 151 -1.27 10.17 11.25
C VAL A 151 -1.31 10.50 12.73
N SER A 152 -1.18 11.80 13.10
CA SER A 152 -1.22 12.23 14.51
C SER A 152 -2.51 11.82 15.24
N ARG A 153 -3.62 11.66 14.51
CA ARG A 153 -4.97 11.37 15.06
C ARG A 153 -5.31 9.88 15.14
N CYS A 154 -4.48 9.02 14.58
CA CYS A 154 -4.78 7.60 14.46
C CYS A 154 -3.85 6.75 15.32
N ASP A 155 -4.36 5.64 15.85
CA ASP A 155 -3.59 4.63 16.58
C ASP A 155 -2.88 3.69 15.61
N VAL A 156 -3.53 3.43 14.47
CA VAL A 156 -3.07 2.51 13.43
C VAL A 156 -3.08 3.22 12.08
N VAL A 157 -2.03 3.01 11.28
CA VAL A 157 -1.95 3.43 9.87
C VAL A 157 -1.76 2.19 9.02
N PHE A 158 -2.57 2.07 7.99
CA PHE A 158 -2.51 0.99 7.02
C PHE A 158 -2.37 1.57 5.61
N ASP A 159 -1.23 1.30 4.94
CA ASP A 159 -0.95 1.79 3.59
C ASP A 159 -1.02 0.66 2.57
N PHE A 160 -1.85 0.83 1.56
CA PHE A 160 -2.02 -0.16 0.49
C PHE A 160 -1.02 0.06 -0.62
N HIS A 161 -0.14 -0.91 -0.80
CA HIS A 161 0.79 -1.02 -1.92
C HIS A 161 0.52 -2.27 -2.77
N SER A 162 1.08 -2.27 -3.96
CA SER A 162 1.27 -3.42 -4.83
C SER A 162 2.55 -3.22 -5.66
N GLY A 163 2.96 -4.21 -6.45
CA GLY A 163 4.19 -4.12 -7.24
C GLY A 163 4.17 -3.08 -8.37
N GLY A 164 3.06 -2.36 -8.57
CA GLY A 164 2.91 -1.39 -9.66
C GLY A 164 3.23 -2.01 -11.02
N ASN A 165 3.85 -1.25 -11.91
CA ASN A 165 4.29 -1.75 -13.22
C ASN A 165 5.60 -2.55 -13.17
N SER A 166 6.37 -2.44 -12.09
CA SER A 166 7.74 -2.96 -12.03
C SER A 166 7.87 -4.34 -11.42
N MET A 167 6.99 -4.70 -10.48
CA MET A 167 7.04 -5.95 -9.73
C MET A 167 5.68 -6.64 -9.69
N ILE A 168 5.68 -7.94 -9.39
CA ILE A 168 4.48 -8.71 -9.05
C ILE A 168 4.80 -9.50 -7.78
N PHE A 169 3.94 -9.36 -6.77
CA PHE A 169 4.06 -10.04 -5.49
C PHE A 169 3.04 -11.17 -5.33
N GLU A 170 3.43 -12.24 -4.64
CA GLU A 170 2.44 -13.04 -3.94
C GLU A 170 1.77 -12.14 -2.89
N PRO A 171 0.42 -12.04 -2.85
CA PRO A 171 -0.24 -11.06 -1.98
C PRO A 171 0.15 -11.22 -0.52
N CYS A 172 0.67 -10.15 0.06
CA CYS A 172 1.16 -10.15 1.44
C CYS A 172 0.85 -8.85 2.18
N THR A 173 0.83 -8.93 3.51
CA THR A 173 1.10 -7.78 4.37
C THR A 173 2.60 -7.61 4.53
N VAL A 174 3.03 -6.39 4.74
CA VAL A 174 4.45 -6.04 4.95
C VAL A 174 4.57 -5.28 6.26
N LEU A 175 5.57 -5.63 7.05
CA LEU A 175 5.90 -5.01 8.33
C LEU A 175 7.41 -5.04 8.55
N HIS A 176 7.91 -4.15 9.40
CA HIS A 176 9.32 -4.12 9.79
C HIS A 176 9.53 -4.77 11.15
N LYS A 177 10.75 -5.22 11.40
CA LYS A 177 11.17 -5.64 12.73
C LYS A 177 11.44 -4.39 13.57
N LEU A 178 10.66 -4.19 14.64
CA LEU A 178 10.75 -3.05 15.53
C LEU A 178 11.51 -3.40 16.81
N GLU A 179 12.25 -2.43 17.37
CA GLU A 179 12.95 -2.59 18.65
C GLU A 179 12.00 -2.59 19.85
N ASP A 180 10.90 -1.82 19.75
CA ASP A 180 9.88 -1.72 20.78
C ASP A 180 9.00 -2.98 20.73
N SER A 181 9.12 -3.84 21.75
CA SER A 181 8.43 -5.14 21.80
C SER A 181 6.91 -5.02 21.83
N GLU A 182 6.37 -4.02 22.53
CA GLU A 182 4.91 -3.80 22.58
C GLU A 182 4.36 -3.30 21.25
N GLN A 183 5.08 -2.39 20.58
CA GLN A 183 4.74 -1.95 19.25
C GLN A 183 4.83 -3.11 18.25
N MET A 184 5.91 -3.91 18.29
CA MET A 184 6.08 -5.09 17.45
C MET A 184 4.97 -6.11 17.63
N LYS A 185 4.63 -6.44 18.88
CA LYS A 185 3.53 -7.35 19.20
C LYS A 185 2.21 -6.89 18.58
N LYS A 186 1.84 -5.62 18.76
CA LYS A 186 0.60 -5.06 18.19
C LYS A 186 0.63 -5.09 16.67
N THR A 187 1.77 -4.81 16.05
CA THR A 187 1.95 -4.84 14.59
C THR A 187 1.78 -6.27 14.06
N VAL A 188 2.39 -7.28 14.70
CA VAL A 188 2.22 -8.69 14.34
C VAL A 188 0.76 -9.14 14.46
N LEU A 189 0.09 -8.79 15.55
CA LEU A 189 -1.33 -9.15 15.75
C LEU A 189 -2.25 -8.49 14.71
N ALA A 190 -1.97 -7.25 14.33
CA ALA A 190 -2.72 -6.54 13.29
C ALA A 190 -2.47 -7.15 11.91
N ALA A 191 -1.24 -7.52 11.55
CA ALA A 191 -0.92 -8.23 10.31
C ALA A 191 -1.59 -9.61 10.26
N LYS A 192 -1.56 -10.35 11.38
CA LYS A 192 -2.24 -11.65 11.54
C LYS A 192 -3.75 -11.52 11.34
N SER A 193 -4.34 -10.48 11.89
CA SER A 193 -5.78 -10.23 11.74
C SER A 193 -6.18 -9.87 10.31
N PHE A 194 -5.38 -9.07 9.59
CA PHE A 194 -5.62 -8.78 8.18
C PHE A 194 -5.70 -10.05 7.34
N SER A 195 -4.88 -11.06 7.67
CA SER A 195 -4.94 -12.40 7.08
C SER A 195 -4.68 -12.45 5.57
N ALA A 196 -3.68 -11.71 5.09
CA ALA A 196 -3.13 -11.97 3.76
C ALA A 196 -2.48 -13.38 3.73
N PRO A 197 -2.33 -14.01 2.56
CA PRO A 197 -1.65 -15.32 2.45
C PRO A 197 -0.28 -15.36 3.13
N ILE A 198 0.48 -14.26 3.00
CA ILE A 198 1.81 -14.09 3.61
C ILE A 198 1.82 -12.80 4.42
N SER A 199 2.50 -12.81 5.56
CA SER A 199 2.95 -11.60 6.28
C SER A 199 4.47 -11.56 6.21
N LEU A 200 5.00 -10.60 5.47
CA LEU A 200 6.40 -10.50 5.13
C LEU A 200 7.08 -9.47 6.03
N VAL A 201 8.04 -9.92 6.84
CA VAL A 201 8.91 -9.03 7.61
C VAL A 201 10.07 -8.63 6.70
N LEU A 202 10.05 -7.38 6.25
CA LEU A 202 11.10 -6.83 5.39
C LEU A 202 12.22 -6.21 6.21
N GLN A 203 13.43 -6.34 5.69
CA GLN A 203 14.54 -5.49 6.04
C GLN A 203 14.71 -4.48 4.91
N GLU A 204 14.40 -3.23 5.20
CA GLU A 204 14.51 -2.13 4.25
C GLU A 204 15.97 -1.80 3.95
N LEU A 205 16.30 -1.69 2.66
CA LEU A 205 17.61 -1.25 2.20
C LEU A 205 17.79 0.28 2.26
N ASP A 206 16.67 1.03 2.15
CA ASP A 206 16.61 2.50 2.23
C ASP A 206 15.24 2.93 2.78
N ASN A 207 15.18 3.21 4.08
CA ASN A 207 13.97 3.57 4.81
C ASN A 207 13.76 5.09 4.95
N LYS A 208 14.65 5.91 4.38
CA LYS A 208 14.56 7.36 4.53
C LYS A 208 13.38 7.95 3.76
N GLY A 209 12.55 8.68 4.49
CA GLY A 209 11.41 9.41 3.91
C GLY A 209 10.20 8.56 3.59
N MET A 210 10.11 7.34 4.12
CA MET A 210 8.96 6.44 3.96
C MET A 210 7.88 6.73 5.00
N LEU A 211 6.61 6.43 4.63
CA LEU A 211 5.47 6.61 5.53
C LEU A 211 5.54 5.66 6.73
N ASP A 212 5.90 4.40 6.49
CA ASP A 212 6.10 3.38 7.52
C ASP A 212 7.06 3.85 8.62
N THR A 213 8.28 4.21 8.22
CA THR A 213 9.32 4.71 9.13
C THR A 213 8.86 5.95 9.91
N ALA A 214 8.15 6.86 9.26
CA ALA A 214 7.62 8.05 9.94
C ALA A 214 6.57 7.70 10.99
N VAL A 215 5.66 6.75 10.69
CA VAL A 215 4.61 6.28 11.61
C VAL A 215 5.20 5.46 12.76
N GLU A 216 6.12 4.54 12.46
CA GLU A 216 6.80 3.70 13.45
C GLU A 216 7.61 4.53 14.45
N ASN A 217 8.32 5.56 13.98
CA ASN A 217 9.03 6.52 14.82
C ASN A 217 8.08 7.34 15.71
N ALA A 218 6.84 7.57 15.28
CA ALA A 218 5.80 8.18 16.09
C ALA A 218 5.16 7.18 17.10
N LYS A 219 5.71 5.96 17.23
CA LYS A 219 5.24 4.90 18.14
C LYS A 219 3.80 4.46 17.89
N LYS A 220 3.38 4.51 16.63
CA LYS A 220 2.08 4.02 16.17
C LYS A 220 2.24 2.69 15.45
N ILE A 221 1.14 1.95 15.32
CA ILE A 221 1.12 0.70 14.57
C ILE A 221 1.09 1.03 13.08
N PHE A 222 2.02 0.47 12.33
CA PHE A 222 2.03 0.55 10.87
C PHE A 222 2.02 -0.84 10.25
N ILE A 223 1.20 -1.02 9.22
CA ILE A 223 1.20 -2.19 8.36
C ILE A 223 0.96 -1.70 6.94
N SER A 224 1.62 -2.33 5.99
CA SER A 224 1.30 -2.14 4.58
C SER A 224 0.97 -3.46 3.89
N THR A 225 0.65 -3.38 2.61
CA THR A 225 0.47 -4.55 1.75
C THR A 225 1.37 -4.47 0.53
N GLU A 226 1.59 -5.65 -0.10
CA GLU A 226 1.99 -5.78 -1.49
C GLU A 226 1.03 -6.74 -2.17
N LEU A 227 0.05 -6.21 -2.93
CA LEU A 227 -1.08 -6.96 -3.49
C LEU A 227 -0.93 -7.21 -4.99
N GLY A 228 -0.07 -8.15 -5.38
CA GLY A 228 0.12 -8.44 -6.80
C GLY A 228 0.97 -7.37 -7.51
N GLY A 229 0.48 -6.77 -8.59
CA GLY A 229 1.22 -5.80 -9.40
C GLY A 229 1.04 -6.02 -10.90
N GLY A 230 2.05 -5.61 -11.70
CA GLY A 230 1.96 -5.65 -13.16
C GLY A 230 1.07 -4.55 -13.76
N GLY A 231 0.67 -3.56 -12.95
CA GLY A 231 -0.17 -2.45 -13.39
C GLY A 231 -1.63 -2.80 -13.65
N PHE A 232 -2.13 -3.92 -13.09
CA PHE A 232 -3.54 -4.33 -13.17
C PHE A 232 -4.03 -4.89 -11.83
N VAL A 233 -5.35 -5.03 -11.70
CA VAL A 233 -6.01 -5.56 -10.49
C VAL A 233 -6.63 -6.91 -10.81
N SER A 234 -6.42 -7.89 -9.94
CA SER A 234 -7.06 -9.20 -10.03
C SER A 234 -8.24 -9.33 -9.05
N PRO A 235 -9.25 -10.18 -9.36
CA PRO A 235 -10.30 -10.48 -8.38
C PRO A 235 -9.74 -11.05 -7.07
N ARG A 236 -8.67 -11.85 -7.14
CA ARG A 236 -8.01 -12.44 -5.96
C ARG A 236 -7.41 -11.36 -5.06
N THR A 237 -6.59 -10.45 -5.62
CA THR A 237 -5.92 -9.41 -4.84
C THR A 237 -6.90 -8.42 -4.23
N LEU A 238 -7.95 -8.06 -4.98
CA LEU A 238 -8.99 -7.17 -4.50
C LEU A 238 -9.81 -7.82 -3.36
N THR A 239 -10.16 -9.11 -3.47
CA THR A 239 -10.86 -9.84 -2.40
C THR A 239 -10.02 -9.91 -1.12
N ILE A 240 -8.70 -10.12 -1.24
CA ILE A 240 -7.78 -10.09 -0.10
C ILE A 240 -7.79 -8.70 0.58
N ALA A 241 -7.71 -7.63 -0.20
CA ALA A 241 -7.78 -6.26 0.31
C ALA A 241 -9.09 -5.99 1.07
N GLU A 242 -10.24 -6.30 0.45
CA GLU A 242 -11.56 -6.04 1.01
C GLU A 242 -11.82 -6.83 2.29
N ASN A 243 -11.45 -8.12 2.31
CA ASN A 243 -11.59 -8.96 3.50
C ASN A 243 -10.61 -8.52 4.59
N GLY A 244 -9.37 -8.24 4.24
CA GLY A 244 -8.34 -7.81 5.18
C GLY A 244 -8.70 -6.51 5.90
N ILE A 245 -9.25 -5.53 5.19
CA ILE A 245 -9.78 -4.30 5.79
C ILE A 245 -10.83 -4.61 6.86
N ARG A 246 -11.81 -5.46 6.54
CA ARG A 246 -12.89 -5.81 7.48
C ARG A 246 -12.37 -6.58 8.70
N ASN A 247 -11.43 -7.49 8.47
CA ASN A 247 -10.79 -8.26 9.54
C ASN A 247 -9.98 -7.34 10.48
N LEU A 248 -9.19 -6.40 9.91
CA LEU A 248 -8.45 -5.43 10.69
C LEU A 248 -9.37 -4.52 11.51
N LEU A 249 -10.45 -4.02 10.90
CA LEU A 249 -11.44 -3.19 11.61
C LEU A 249 -12.11 -3.95 12.78
N ARG A 250 -12.35 -5.26 12.64
CA ARG A 250 -12.85 -6.10 13.75
C ARG A 250 -11.80 -6.32 14.83
N HIS A 251 -10.55 -6.57 14.44
CA HIS A 251 -9.44 -6.72 15.37
C HIS A 251 -9.24 -5.45 16.23
N LEU A 252 -9.42 -4.30 15.61
CA LEU A 252 -9.34 -3.00 16.29
C LEU A 252 -10.62 -2.64 17.06
N GLU A 253 -11.61 -3.54 17.10
CA GLU A 253 -12.92 -3.30 17.75
C GLU A 253 -13.70 -2.12 17.17
N ILE A 254 -13.34 -1.67 15.95
CA ILE A 254 -14.07 -0.62 15.22
C ILE A 254 -15.34 -1.20 14.60
N LEU A 255 -15.29 -2.42 14.05
CA LEU A 255 -16.46 -3.19 13.62
C LEU A 255 -16.81 -4.25 14.67
N PRO A 256 -18.10 -4.64 14.78
CA PRO A 256 -18.48 -5.74 15.66
C PRO A 256 -17.78 -7.04 15.24
N PRO A 257 -17.54 -7.95 16.21
CA PRO A 257 -16.94 -9.25 15.92
C PRO A 257 -17.82 -10.06 14.97
N ASP A 258 -17.20 -10.94 14.20
CA ASP A 258 -17.85 -11.88 13.29
C ASP A 258 -17.30 -13.29 13.55
N GLU A 259 -18.14 -14.31 13.44
CA GLU A 259 -17.75 -15.71 13.65
C GLU A 259 -17.01 -16.34 12.45
N LEU A 260 -16.72 -15.57 11.42
CA LEU A 260 -16.02 -16.06 10.25
C LEU A 260 -14.60 -16.53 10.60
N LEU A 261 -14.27 -17.74 10.16
CA LEU A 261 -12.91 -18.27 10.24
C LEU A 261 -12.00 -17.39 9.36
N VAL A 262 -11.05 -16.71 10.00
CA VAL A 262 -10.02 -15.95 9.32
C VAL A 262 -8.87 -16.90 8.98
N PRO A 263 -8.49 -17.08 7.70
CA PRO A 263 -7.34 -17.91 7.34
C PRO A 263 -6.09 -17.45 8.07
N GLN A 264 -5.21 -18.38 8.43
CA GLN A 264 -3.94 -18.01 9.05
C GLN A 264 -2.97 -17.50 7.97
N THR A 265 -2.31 -16.39 8.24
CA THR A 265 -1.20 -15.88 7.42
C THR A 265 0.08 -16.65 7.72
N ARG A 266 0.91 -16.86 6.70
CA ARG A 266 2.25 -17.44 6.84
C ARG A 266 3.25 -16.33 7.05
N PHE A 267 3.91 -16.29 8.22
CA PHE A 267 4.96 -15.30 8.45
C PHE A 267 6.25 -15.71 7.77
N MET A 268 6.83 -14.78 7.04
CA MET A 268 8.07 -14.96 6.30
C MET A 268 8.96 -13.73 6.45
N GLN A 269 10.23 -13.87 6.14
CA GLN A 269 11.21 -12.79 6.13
C GLN A 269 12.08 -12.84 4.89
N THR A 270 12.61 -11.69 4.48
CA THR A 270 13.66 -11.61 3.47
C THR A 270 15.01 -11.63 4.16
N PRO A 271 15.84 -12.66 3.94
CA PRO A 271 17.18 -12.67 4.52
C PRO A 271 18.08 -11.57 3.92
N ASP A 272 19.01 -11.05 4.71
CA ASP A 272 19.97 -10.01 4.30
C ASP A 272 20.80 -10.40 3.08
N PHE A 273 21.07 -11.70 2.94
CA PHE A 273 21.87 -12.23 1.84
C PHE A 273 21.13 -13.32 1.08
N GLY A 274 21.12 -13.19 -0.24
CA GLY A 274 20.58 -14.21 -1.14
C GLY A 274 19.04 -14.17 -1.31
N GLY A 275 18.31 -13.37 -0.55
CA GLY A 275 16.87 -13.17 -0.73
C GLY A 275 16.54 -12.36 -1.99
N TYR A 276 17.32 -11.34 -2.28
CA TYR A 276 17.15 -10.47 -3.44
C TYR A 276 18.04 -10.93 -4.60
N LEU A 277 17.44 -11.20 -5.75
CA LEU A 277 18.13 -11.61 -6.96
C LEU A 277 18.09 -10.49 -7.99
N MET A 278 19.28 -10.07 -8.42
CA MET A 278 19.43 -8.99 -9.39
C MET A 278 19.76 -9.55 -10.76
N ALA A 279 19.33 -8.87 -11.82
CA ALA A 279 19.66 -9.21 -13.19
C ALA A 279 21.18 -9.07 -13.43
N PRO A 280 21.89 -10.14 -13.82
CA PRO A 280 23.33 -10.08 -14.10
C PRO A 280 23.64 -9.40 -15.43
N GLN A 281 22.67 -9.23 -16.30
CA GLN A 281 22.76 -8.55 -17.59
C GLN A 281 21.42 -7.94 -17.99
N GLU A 282 21.43 -7.09 -19.00
CA GLU A 282 20.20 -6.61 -19.64
C GLU A 282 19.65 -7.66 -20.62
N GLY A 283 18.33 -7.67 -20.81
CA GLY A 283 17.68 -8.56 -21.74
C GLY A 283 16.20 -8.81 -21.44
N LEU A 284 15.68 -9.94 -21.95
CA LEU A 284 14.34 -10.41 -21.66
C LEU A 284 14.40 -11.52 -20.62
N TYR A 285 13.81 -11.25 -19.47
CA TYR A 285 13.68 -12.20 -18.37
C TYR A 285 12.52 -13.16 -18.61
N GLU A 286 12.84 -14.44 -18.70
CA GLU A 286 11.92 -15.57 -18.71
C GLU A 286 11.83 -16.13 -17.31
N THR A 287 10.66 -16.09 -16.68
CA THR A 287 10.43 -16.77 -15.39
C THR A 287 10.10 -18.25 -15.63
N LEU A 288 10.63 -19.13 -14.80
CA LEU A 288 10.42 -20.58 -14.86
C LEU A 288 9.67 -21.12 -13.64
N ILE A 289 9.40 -20.25 -12.64
CA ILE A 289 8.77 -20.59 -11.37
C ILE A 289 7.61 -19.61 -11.13
N GLU A 290 6.49 -20.13 -10.65
CA GLU A 290 5.35 -19.29 -10.27
C GLU A 290 5.55 -18.70 -8.86
N LEU A 291 4.86 -17.57 -8.61
CA LEU A 291 4.85 -16.96 -7.28
C LEU A 291 4.20 -17.90 -6.27
N GLY A 292 4.76 -17.96 -5.06
CA GLY A 292 4.32 -18.86 -4.00
C GLY A 292 4.95 -20.25 -4.05
N GLU A 293 5.67 -20.61 -5.11
CA GLU A 293 6.37 -21.89 -5.19
C GLU A 293 7.65 -21.92 -4.36
N SER A 294 7.93 -23.08 -3.77
CA SER A 294 9.18 -23.33 -3.04
C SER A 294 10.31 -23.56 -4.02
N VAL A 295 11.48 -23.02 -3.70
CA VAL A 295 12.70 -23.17 -4.48
C VAL A 295 13.84 -23.67 -3.59
N THR A 296 14.79 -24.37 -4.19
CA THR A 296 16.01 -24.82 -3.50
C THR A 296 17.24 -24.06 -4.01
N LYS A 297 18.24 -23.87 -3.17
CA LYS A 297 19.50 -23.23 -3.53
C LYS A 297 20.13 -23.89 -4.76
N GLY A 298 20.49 -23.09 -5.74
CA GLY A 298 21.05 -23.52 -7.02
C GLY A 298 20.02 -23.87 -8.09
N GLN A 299 18.73 -23.97 -7.75
CA GLN A 299 17.65 -24.18 -8.73
C GLN A 299 17.59 -23.02 -9.71
N VAL A 300 17.45 -23.32 -11.01
CA VAL A 300 17.21 -22.31 -12.05
C VAL A 300 15.76 -21.82 -11.91
N ILE A 301 15.60 -20.55 -11.66
CA ILE A 301 14.28 -19.91 -11.48
C ILE A 301 13.87 -19.04 -12.65
N GLY A 302 14.82 -18.76 -13.55
CA GLY A 302 14.58 -17.96 -14.73
C GLY A 302 15.79 -17.91 -15.65
N ARG A 303 15.62 -17.25 -16.79
CA ARG A 303 16.67 -17.01 -17.78
C ARG A 303 16.59 -15.60 -18.31
N ILE A 304 17.73 -15.00 -18.68
CA ILE A 304 17.78 -13.71 -19.36
C ILE A 304 18.35 -13.92 -20.77
N HIS A 305 17.54 -13.60 -21.75
CA HIS A 305 17.87 -13.68 -23.16
C HIS A 305 18.44 -12.34 -23.63
N SER A 306 19.65 -12.35 -24.22
CA SER A 306 20.24 -11.15 -24.81
C SER A 306 19.42 -10.65 -25.99
N LEU A 307 19.25 -9.34 -26.12
CA LEU A 307 18.59 -8.71 -27.27
C LEU A 307 19.55 -8.47 -28.44
N THR A 308 20.85 -8.55 -28.20
CA THR A 308 21.88 -8.22 -29.19
C THR A 308 22.73 -9.42 -29.62
N GLN A 309 22.82 -10.42 -28.74
CA GLN A 309 23.67 -11.59 -28.94
C GLN A 309 22.76 -12.84 -29.06
N ILE A 310 22.15 -13.02 -30.23
CA ILE A 310 21.12 -14.07 -30.47
C ILE A 310 21.71 -15.48 -30.43
N GLU A 311 22.96 -15.64 -30.76
CA GLU A 311 23.65 -16.95 -30.78
C GLU A 311 24.13 -17.38 -29.38
N ASP A 312 24.22 -16.45 -28.43
CA ASP A 312 24.64 -16.76 -27.06
C ASP A 312 23.52 -17.45 -26.29
N PRO A 313 23.86 -18.46 -25.45
CA PRO A 313 22.88 -19.09 -24.59
C PRO A 313 22.34 -18.09 -23.58
N ALA A 314 21.06 -18.21 -23.23
CA ALA A 314 20.46 -17.38 -22.17
C ALA A 314 21.20 -17.58 -20.84
N VAL A 315 21.39 -16.49 -20.10
CA VAL A 315 22.01 -16.53 -18.78
C VAL A 315 21.01 -17.00 -17.74
N GLU A 316 21.35 -18.08 -17.04
CA GLU A 316 20.48 -18.65 -16.00
C GLU A 316 20.50 -17.80 -14.73
N VAL A 317 19.32 -17.58 -14.17
CA VAL A 317 19.10 -16.98 -12.86
C VAL A 317 18.82 -18.11 -11.88
N ARG A 318 19.63 -18.23 -10.83
CA ARG A 318 19.53 -19.31 -9.86
C ARG A 318 19.21 -18.79 -8.47
N ALA A 319 18.35 -19.51 -7.75
CA ALA A 319 18.08 -19.27 -6.34
C ALA A 319 19.38 -19.35 -5.53
N GLN A 320 19.62 -18.37 -4.66
CA GLN A 320 20.82 -18.34 -3.82
C GLN A 320 20.59 -18.97 -2.44
N ILE A 321 19.33 -19.16 -2.07
CA ILE A 321 18.88 -19.78 -0.82
C ILE A 321 17.71 -20.71 -1.09
N ASP A 322 17.39 -21.59 -0.14
CA ASP A 322 16.11 -22.29 -0.06
C ASP A 322 15.05 -21.34 0.42
N GLY A 323 13.81 -21.42 -0.08
CA GLY A 323 12.71 -20.57 0.35
C GLY A 323 11.52 -20.61 -0.59
N VAL A 324 10.76 -19.52 -0.62
CA VAL A 324 9.58 -19.33 -1.48
C VAL A 324 9.78 -18.09 -2.34
N LEU A 325 9.49 -18.19 -3.64
CA LEU A 325 9.48 -17.04 -4.52
C LEU A 325 8.27 -16.15 -4.22
N VAL A 326 8.50 -15.02 -3.54
CA VAL A 326 7.42 -14.11 -3.11
C VAL A 326 7.25 -12.91 -4.04
N THR A 327 8.28 -12.58 -4.84
CA THR A 327 8.23 -11.44 -5.76
C THR A 327 8.99 -11.76 -7.04
N ARG A 328 8.53 -11.25 -8.16
CA ARG A 328 9.23 -11.29 -9.44
C ARG A 328 9.08 -9.99 -10.21
N ALA A 329 9.94 -9.75 -11.20
CA ALA A 329 9.82 -8.64 -12.12
C ALA A 329 8.45 -8.67 -12.82
N GLY A 330 7.80 -7.49 -12.88
CA GLY A 330 6.52 -7.30 -13.54
C GLY A 330 6.64 -7.13 -15.06
N ARG A 331 7.85 -6.82 -15.53
CA ARG A 331 8.18 -6.67 -16.95
C ARG A 331 9.22 -7.69 -17.35
N ALA A 332 9.09 -8.22 -18.56
CA ALA A 332 10.10 -9.13 -19.11
C ALA A 332 11.42 -8.39 -19.43
N GLN A 333 11.35 -7.13 -19.88
CA GLN A 333 12.56 -6.35 -20.15
C GLN A 333 13.20 -5.88 -18.85
N VAL A 334 14.45 -6.30 -18.62
CA VAL A 334 15.24 -5.99 -17.44
C VAL A 334 16.58 -5.36 -17.82
N LYS A 335 17.10 -4.53 -16.92
CA LYS A 335 18.44 -3.94 -16.99
C LYS A 335 19.35 -4.61 -15.97
N ILE A 336 20.64 -4.52 -16.19
CA ILE A 336 21.64 -4.96 -15.21
C ILE A 336 21.35 -4.29 -13.85
N TRP A 337 21.40 -5.07 -12.77
CA TRP A 337 21.09 -4.68 -11.38
C TRP A 337 19.61 -4.42 -11.07
N ASP A 338 18.68 -4.56 -12.01
CA ASP A 338 17.26 -4.61 -11.63
C ASP A 338 17.00 -5.81 -10.73
N THR A 339 16.25 -5.62 -9.64
CA THR A 339 15.75 -6.75 -8.83
C THR A 339 14.71 -7.50 -9.64
N ILE A 340 14.95 -8.79 -9.89
CA ILE A 340 14.09 -9.63 -10.77
C ILE A 340 13.33 -10.70 -10.00
N ALA A 341 13.76 -11.03 -8.78
CA ALA A 341 13.08 -11.99 -7.92
C ALA A 341 13.43 -11.74 -6.46
N VAL A 342 12.51 -12.08 -5.56
CA VAL A 342 12.76 -12.11 -4.11
C VAL A 342 12.32 -13.45 -3.56
N ILE A 343 13.21 -14.09 -2.80
CA ILE A 343 13.00 -15.36 -2.11
C ILE A 343 12.92 -15.07 -0.62
N ALA A 344 11.84 -15.50 0.03
CA ALA A 344 11.62 -15.37 1.46
C ALA A 344 11.70 -16.73 2.16
N THR A 345 12.02 -16.71 3.43
CA THR A 345 12.08 -17.90 4.32
C THR A 345 11.03 -17.78 5.42
N ASP A 346 10.59 -18.90 5.99
CA ASP A 346 9.68 -18.90 7.11
C ASP A 346 10.28 -18.15 8.32
N LEU A 347 9.43 -17.46 9.05
CA LEU A 347 9.75 -16.74 10.27
C LEU A 347 8.85 -17.22 11.40
N ASP A 348 9.46 -17.67 12.50
CA ASP A 348 8.73 -17.89 13.74
C ASP A 348 8.50 -16.54 14.44
N VAL A 349 7.25 -16.22 14.70
CA VAL A 349 6.84 -14.96 15.35
C VAL A 349 6.38 -15.17 16.79
N SER A 350 6.53 -16.37 17.35
CA SER A 350 6.12 -16.69 18.71
C SER A 350 6.78 -15.78 19.76
N ASP A 351 8.04 -15.41 19.54
CA ASP A 351 8.78 -14.49 20.43
C ASP A 351 8.20 -13.07 20.40
N PHE A 352 7.53 -12.66 19.31
CA PHE A 352 6.89 -11.35 19.21
C PHE A 352 5.48 -11.33 19.81
N GLU A 353 4.83 -12.50 19.97
CA GLU A 353 3.48 -12.63 20.54
C GLU A 353 3.50 -12.70 22.07
N THR A 354 4.59 -13.19 22.65
CA THR A 354 4.77 -13.28 24.10
C THR A 354 5.48 -12.05 24.64
N ASN A 355 5.01 -11.50 25.77
CA ASN A 355 5.80 -10.50 26.49
C ASN A 355 7.03 -11.22 27.04
N SER A 356 8.22 -10.88 26.61
CA SER A 356 9.43 -11.23 27.36
C SER A 356 9.40 -10.43 28.67
N THR A 357 8.74 -10.99 29.68
CA THR A 357 9.00 -10.61 31.07
C THR A 357 10.27 -11.32 31.48
N ASP A 358 11.42 -10.72 31.20
CA ASP A 358 12.68 -10.94 31.96
C ASP A 358 13.38 -9.60 32.17
#